data_84870877b6f10756b8268616ad0d8e1c
#
_entry.id   84870877b6f10756b8268616ad0d8e1c
#
_cell.length_a   1.000
_cell.length_b   1.000
_cell.length_c   1.000
_cell.angle_alpha   90.00
_cell.angle_beta   90.00
_cell.angle_gamma   90.00
#
_symmetry.space_group_name_H-M   'P 1'
#
loop_
_entity.id
_entity.type
_entity.pdbx_description
1 polymer ?
#
loop_
_entity_poly.entity_id
_entity_poly.type
_entity_poly.pdbx_seq_one_letter_code
_entity_poly.pdbx_strand_id
1 'polypeptide(L)'
;MSKVLFSVSYSIPDGKRSEYLSAVASVRDFYSNSDVAFSLYETKGKHNHFQEVYVYPNAESYEASDDPATTASIAASIEKIYALASNVTYDVANEVV
;
A
#
# COMPACT_ATOMS: atom_id res chain seq x y z
N MET A 1 2.49 -15.06 17.69
CA MET A 1 1.45 -14.25 17.06
C MET A 1 1.69 -14.16 15.58
N SER A 2 0.62 -14.30 14.80
CA SER A 2 0.73 -14.30 13.35
C SER A 2 0.70 -12.90 12.80
N LYS A 3 1.59 -12.63 11.85
CA LYS A 3 1.55 -11.40 11.07
C LYS A 3 0.45 -11.49 10.02
N VAL A 4 -0.03 -10.34 9.58
CA VAL A 4 -1.00 -10.25 8.50
C VAL A 4 -0.35 -9.48 7.35
N LEU A 5 -0.40 -10.05 6.14
CA LEU A 5 0.09 -9.40 4.93
C LEU A 5 -1.11 -8.93 4.12
N PHE A 6 -1.12 -7.64 3.78
CA PHE A 6 -2.10 -7.05 2.88
C PHE A 6 -1.36 -6.57 1.65
N SER A 7 -1.83 -6.95 0.47
CA SER A 7 -1.25 -6.44 -0.77
C SER A 7 -2.33 -5.91 -1.68
N VAL A 8 -1.97 -4.88 -2.44
CA VAL A 8 -2.83 -4.33 -3.47
C VAL A 8 -1.99 -4.12 -4.73
N SER A 9 -2.51 -4.60 -5.85
CA SER A 9 -1.84 -4.51 -7.15
C SER A 9 -2.69 -3.69 -8.09
N TYR A 10 -2.04 -2.91 -8.96
CA TYR A 10 -2.73 -2.05 -9.93
C TYR A 10 -1.76 -1.59 -11.01
N SER A 11 -2.33 -0.98 -12.05
CA SER A 11 -1.56 -0.37 -13.13
C SER A 11 -1.69 1.15 -13.06
N ILE A 12 -0.63 1.85 -13.44
CA ILE A 12 -0.59 3.32 -13.47
C ILE A 12 -0.34 3.75 -14.92
N PRO A 13 -1.05 4.78 -15.43
CA PRO A 13 -0.83 5.27 -16.78
C PRO A 13 0.61 5.80 -16.98
N ASP A 14 1.15 5.62 -18.18
CA ASP A 14 2.53 6.01 -18.50
C ASP A 14 2.84 7.46 -18.12
N GLY A 15 2.08 8.40 -18.46
CA GLY A 15 2.37 9.80 -18.18
C GLY A 15 2.23 10.22 -16.71
N LYS A 16 1.84 9.29 -15.83
CA LYS A 16 1.55 9.59 -14.42
C LYS A 16 2.51 8.94 -13.42
N ARG A 17 3.55 8.29 -13.91
CA ARG A 17 4.49 7.56 -13.04
C ARG A 17 5.14 8.46 -11.97
N SER A 18 5.64 9.63 -12.35
CA SER A 18 6.28 10.57 -11.41
C SER A 18 5.32 11.05 -10.33
N GLU A 19 4.13 11.42 -10.74
CA GLU A 19 3.08 11.88 -9.83
C GLU A 19 2.68 10.78 -8.86
N TYR A 20 2.55 9.56 -9.37
CA TYR A 20 2.25 8.38 -8.57
C TYR A 20 3.34 8.10 -7.53
N LEU A 21 4.60 8.07 -7.96
CA LEU A 21 5.72 7.79 -7.05
C LEU A 21 5.85 8.84 -5.96
N SER A 22 5.53 10.08 -6.26
CA SER A 22 5.51 11.15 -5.27
C SER A 22 4.44 10.90 -4.19
N ALA A 23 3.26 10.45 -4.60
CA ALA A 23 2.18 10.13 -3.66
C ALA A 23 2.56 8.91 -2.79
N VAL A 24 3.17 7.89 -3.39
CA VAL A 24 3.62 6.70 -2.66
C VAL A 24 4.71 7.05 -1.65
N ALA A 25 5.60 7.99 -1.99
CA ALA A 25 6.64 8.42 -1.07
C ALA A 25 6.06 8.95 0.25
N SER A 26 4.94 9.68 0.18
CA SER A 26 4.25 10.17 1.38
C SER A 26 3.71 9.01 2.23
N VAL A 27 3.16 7.99 1.59
CA VAL A 27 2.67 6.80 2.29
C VAL A 27 3.83 6.05 2.95
N ARG A 28 4.93 5.87 2.23
CA ARG A 28 6.12 5.21 2.77
C ARG A 28 6.67 5.94 3.98
N ASP A 29 6.75 7.28 3.91
CA ASP A 29 7.26 8.09 5.01
C ASP A 29 6.37 7.97 6.25
N PHE A 30 5.06 7.90 6.05
CA PHE A 30 4.11 7.70 7.14
C PHE A 30 4.39 6.39 7.87
N TYR A 31 4.58 5.29 7.12
CA TYR A 31 4.80 3.97 7.72
C TYR A 31 6.24 3.75 8.20
N SER A 32 7.17 4.61 7.84
CA SER A 32 8.58 4.45 8.24
C SER A 32 8.79 4.51 9.76
N ASN A 33 7.87 5.15 10.49
CA ASN A 33 7.92 5.25 11.95
C ASN A 33 6.85 4.39 12.62
N SER A 34 6.30 3.45 11.88
CA SER A 34 5.23 2.55 12.33
C SER A 34 5.78 1.14 12.49
N ASP A 35 5.07 0.30 13.23
CA ASP A 35 5.37 -1.13 13.31
C ASP A 35 4.81 -1.91 12.11
N VAL A 36 4.14 -1.23 11.18
CA VAL A 36 3.68 -1.79 9.91
C VAL A 36 4.78 -1.63 8.88
N ALA A 37 5.23 -2.73 8.28
CA ALA A 37 6.23 -2.68 7.22
C ALA A 37 5.55 -2.44 5.88
N PHE A 38 5.94 -1.37 5.19
CA PHE A 38 5.43 -1.02 3.87
C PHE A 38 6.51 -1.21 2.82
N SER A 39 6.17 -1.83 1.70
CA SER A 39 7.07 -2.00 0.56
C SER A 39 6.30 -1.80 -0.73
N LEU A 40 6.97 -1.26 -1.73
CA LEU A 40 6.41 -1.10 -3.06
C LEU A 40 7.27 -1.87 -4.05
N TYR A 41 6.62 -2.68 -4.88
CA TYR A 41 7.29 -3.45 -5.93
C TYR A 41 6.67 -3.12 -7.27
N GLU A 42 7.50 -3.14 -8.32
CA GLU A 42 7.01 -3.09 -9.69
C GLU A 42 7.15 -4.50 -10.26
N THR A 43 6.09 -5.01 -10.88
CA THR A 43 6.07 -6.37 -11.41
C THR A 43 7.11 -6.52 -12.51
N LYS A 44 7.98 -7.50 -12.38
CA LYS A 44 9.01 -7.76 -13.37
C LYS A 44 8.38 -8.07 -14.73
N GLY A 45 8.80 -7.34 -15.75
CA GLY A 45 8.29 -7.50 -17.09
C GLY A 45 7.00 -6.77 -17.39
N LYS A 46 6.44 -6.05 -16.42
CA LYS A 46 5.20 -5.28 -16.61
C LYS A 46 5.40 -3.84 -16.15
N HIS A 47 5.81 -2.99 -17.06
CA HIS A 47 6.06 -1.59 -16.77
C HIS A 47 4.81 -0.90 -16.21
N ASN A 48 4.97 -0.12 -15.13
CA ASN A 48 3.90 0.61 -14.45
C ASN A 48 2.81 -0.27 -13.82
N HIS A 49 3.11 -1.56 -13.61
CA HIS A 49 2.25 -2.44 -12.82
C HIS A 49 2.90 -2.60 -11.45
N PHE A 50 2.24 -2.09 -10.40
CA PHE A 50 2.80 -1.98 -9.06
C PHE A 50 2.05 -2.84 -8.07
N GLN A 51 2.77 -3.22 -7.01
CA GLN A 51 2.21 -3.96 -5.89
C GLN A 51 2.66 -3.28 -4.60
N GLU A 52 1.71 -2.80 -3.80
CA GLU A 52 1.96 -2.31 -2.43
C GLU A 52 1.82 -3.49 -1.49
N VAL A 53 2.77 -3.67 -0.59
CA VAL A 53 2.76 -4.75 0.38
C VAL A 53 2.87 -4.16 1.78
N TYR A 54 1.91 -4.52 2.64
CA TYR A 54 1.87 -4.09 4.03
C TYR A 54 1.95 -5.32 4.90
N VAL A 55 2.89 -5.35 5.85
CA VAL A 55 2.99 -6.43 6.81
C VAL A 55 2.68 -5.88 8.19
N TYR A 56 1.57 -6.34 8.75
CA TYR A 56 1.10 -5.93 10.09
C TYR A 56 1.60 -6.92 11.13
N PRO A 57 2.01 -6.47 12.33
CA PRO A 57 2.57 -7.37 13.34
C PRO A 57 1.56 -8.37 13.90
N ASN A 58 0.25 -8.06 13.81
CA ASN A 58 -0.82 -8.94 14.30
C ASN A 58 -2.15 -8.53 13.68
N ALA A 59 -3.19 -9.34 13.93
CA ALA A 59 -4.53 -9.08 13.39
C ALA A 59 -5.14 -7.79 13.93
N GLU A 60 -4.85 -7.45 15.18
CA GLU A 60 -5.37 -6.24 15.80
C GLU A 60 -4.88 -4.97 15.10
N SER A 61 -3.59 -4.95 14.75
CA SER A 61 -2.98 -3.86 14.00
C SER A 61 -3.61 -3.73 12.62
N TYR A 62 -3.86 -4.86 11.95
CA TYR A 62 -4.49 -4.87 10.65
C TYR A 62 -5.93 -4.32 10.72
N GLU A 63 -6.71 -4.74 11.71
CA GLU A 63 -8.08 -4.27 11.90
C GLU A 63 -8.12 -2.76 12.19
N ALA A 64 -7.16 -2.25 12.95
CA ALA A 64 -7.06 -0.82 13.24
C ALA A 64 -6.79 0.02 11.98
N SER A 65 -6.23 -0.58 10.92
CA SER A 65 -5.94 0.12 9.67
C SER A 65 -7.21 0.57 8.94
N ASP A 66 -8.37 -0.01 9.27
CA ASP A 66 -9.64 0.38 8.67
C ASP A 66 -10.20 1.67 9.31
N ASP A 67 -9.65 2.11 10.42
CA ASP A 67 -10.08 3.34 11.08
C ASP A 67 -9.55 4.54 10.28
N PRO A 68 -10.44 5.41 9.74
CA PRO A 68 -10.00 6.59 8.98
C PRO A 68 -9.05 7.50 9.76
N ALA A 69 -9.16 7.54 11.07
CA ALA A 69 -8.28 8.37 11.91
C ALA A 69 -6.82 7.91 11.84
N THR A 70 -6.59 6.61 11.62
CA THR A 70 -5.24 6.04 11.56
C THR A 70 -4.44 6.58 10.38
N THR A 71 -5.11 6.83 9.25
CA THR A 71 -4.47 7.28 8.02
C THR A 71 -4.88 8.67 7.58
N ALA A 72 -5.43 9.47 8.49
CA ALA A 72 -5.94 10.80 8.16
C ALA A 72 -4.87 11.71 7.53
N SER A 73 -3.63 11.62 8.01
CA SER A 73 -2.54 12.48 7.53
C SER A 73 -2.09 12.16 6.11
N ILE A 74 -2.39 10.96 5.61
CA ILE A 74 -2.02 10.54 4.25
C ILE A 74 -3.24 10.30 3.36
N ALA A 75 -4.43 10.70 3.81
CA ALA A 75 -5.66 10.46 3.06
C ALA A 75 -5.60 11.03 1.64
N ALA A 76 -5.07 12.23 1.48
CA ALA A 76 -4.94 12.86 0.16
C ALA A 76 -4.01 12.08 -0.76
N SER A 77 -2.91 11.54 -0.24
CA SER A 77 -1.98 10.72 -1.02
C SER A 77 -2.62 9.41 -1.44
N ILE A 78 -3.37 8.77 -0.54
CA ILE A 78 -4.09 7.53 -0.84
C ILE A 78 -5.14 7.77 -1.92
N GLU A 79 -5.93 8.83 -1.81
CA GLU A 79 -6.93 9.19 -2.82
C GLU A 79 -6.29 9.42 -4.19
N LYS A 80 -5.15 10.08 -4.23
CA LYS A 80 -4.44 10.34 -5.46
C LYS A 80 -3.96 9.04 -6.12
N ILE A 81 -3.44 8.11 -5.34
CA ILE A 81 -3.01 6.81 -5.84
C ILE A 81 -4.18 6.08 -6.50
N TYR A 82 -5.31 6.00 -5.81
CA TYR A 82 -6.47 5.28 -6.34
C TYR A 82 -7.14 6.01 -7.51
N ALA A 83 -7.02 7.32 -7.59
CA ALA A 83 -7.50 8.08 -8.74
C ALA A 83 -6.70 7.76 -10.01
N LEU A 84 -5.41 7.42 -9.86
CA LEU A 84 -4.53 7.07 -10.98
C LEU A 84 -4.56 5.58 -11.31
N ALA A 85 -4.93 4.73 -10.34
CA ALA A 85 -4.83 3.28 -10.47
C ALA A 85 -5.96 2.68 -11.30
N SER A 86 -5.64 1.64 -12.06
CA SER A 86 -6.63 0.82 -12.77
C SER A 86 -6.35 -0.66 -12.51
N ASN A 87 -7.36 -1.50 -12.70
CA ASN A 87 -7.26 -2.95 -12.50
C ASN A 87 -6.79 -3.30 -11.08
N VAL A 88 -7.40 -2.63 -10.08
CA VAL A 88 -7.00 -2.80 -8.68
C VAL A 88 -7.45 -4.18 -8.17
N THR A 89 -6.50 -4.92 -7.58
CA THR A 89 -6.79 -6.21 -6.93
C THR A 89 -6.19 -6.23 -5.54
N TYR A 90 -6.88 -6.88 -4.60
CA TYR A 90 -6.48 -6.96 -3.20
C TYR A 90 -6.26 -8.40 -2.79
N ASP A 91 -5.36 -8.60 -1.86
CA ASP A 91 -5.12 -9.92 -1.26
C ASP A 91 -4.72 -9.74 0.20
N VAL A 92 -5.24 -10.62 1.06
CA VAL A 92 -4.91 -10.62 2.49
C VAL A 92 -4.50 -12.04 2.87
N ALA A 93 -3.37 -12.17 3.54
CA ALA A 93 -2.85 -13.46 3.96
C ALA A 93 -2.40 -13.42 5.41
N ASN A 94 -2.58 -14.54 6.11
CA ASN A 94 -2.11 -14.68 7.48
C ASN A 94 -0.84 -15.50 7.50
N GLU A 95 0.10 -15.11 8.33
CA GLU A 95 1.31 -15.87 8.54
C GLU A 95 0.96 -17.24 9.17
N VAL A 96 1.54 -18.29 8.63
CA VAL A 96 1.25 -19.67 9.09
C VAL A 96 2.29 -20.17 10.09
N VAL A 97 3.53 -19.77 9.91
CA VAL A 97 4.65 -20.18 10.79
C VAL A 97 5.54 -19.01 11.11
#